data_6e921af07198e7188f68bdc6c745dc46
#
_entry.id   6e921af07198e7188f68bdc6c745dc46
#
_cell.length_a   1.000
_cell.length_b   1.000
_cell.length_c   1.000
_cell.angle_alpha   90.00
_cell.angle_beta   90.00
_cell.angle_gamma   90.00
#
_symmetry.space_group_name_H-M   'P 1'
#
loop_
_entity.id
_entity.type
_entity.pdbx_description
1 polymer ?
#
loop_
_entity_poly.entity_id
_entity_poly.type
_entity_poly.pdbx_seq_one_letter_code
_entity_poly.pdbx_strand_id
1 'polypeptide(L)'
;MKKNLFTTKSRCSLHGLIAGLLFFNPLLNAHATDFIEMIRMTADHPSVKSALSNSTGAMYDIDQEKAADGFQVSTGISASGYSGQPGYENNPVSPHITVSKLLYDHGRTDARVAGKQAAYSMQQAQVNVTRENLNEQVLSLFTSAATNATVVAVLDKEINALQDLLNRVKNIASIDSGRASEINQVATRLNSVIASREMSYTTYIQAQQQLSSLLNHEIVITRGLPDLKKAGLLPASLAQAQQVLKENPNWAVSRERKEEARAAVDLASKWNRPKWSVQLSMDSPKRNGEMEPFKAVTLQVSSDINLWDGGAGRANAKAETQRLIAAEADQDATLRTLKQQLDQLWVSLPLRERQLNALQRQSETALKTWKAGEVQFFAGQRPLTDLISFATDYYTSLASYQEQQMQYLAAQWNIVAALGKTSQLVQKVNALPANTIEAVH
;
A
#
# COMPACT_ATOMS: atom_id res chain seq x y z
N MET A 1 67.63 -27.53 -1.54
CA MET A 1 67.70 -28.98 -1.20
C MET A 1 66.33 -29.59 -1.41
N LYS A 2 66.27 -30.53 -2.37
CA LYS A 2 65.50 -31.81 -2.51
C LYS A 2 63.98 -31.71 -2.21
N LYS A 3 63.10 -31.80 -3.29
CA LYS A 3 62.58 -33.02 -3.97
C LYS A 3 61.56 -33.82 -3.16
N ASN A 4 60.33 -34.00 -3.60
CA ASN A 4 59.74 -34.99 -4.53
C ASN A 4 58.24 -34.71 -4.66
N LEU A 5 57.62 -34.53 -5.81
CA LEU A 5 57.13 -35.44 -6.86
C LEU A 5 56.40 -36.71 -6.34
N PHE A 6 55.08 -36.76 -6.55
CA PHE A 6 54.44 -38.00 -7.00
C PHE A 6 53.26 -37.69 -7.90
N THR A 7 53.41 -38.10 -9.15
CA THR A 7 52.40 -38.19 -10.18
C THR A 7 51.71 -39.56 -10.10
N THR A 8 50.40 -39.60 -10.27
CA THR A 8 49.72 -40.80 -10.76
C THR A 8 48.68 -40.44 -11.79
N LYS A 9 48.94 -40.83 -13.03
CA LYS A 9 48.01 -40.96 -14.15
C LYS A 9 47.07 -42.14 -13.90
N SER A 10 45.79 -42.00 -14.15
CA SER A 10 44.94 -43.14 -14.52
C SER A 10 43.96 -42.71 -15.63
N ARG A 11 43.79 -43.61 -16.58
CA ARG A 11 43.24 -43.48 -17.92
C ARG A 11 41.70 -43.51 -17.95
N CYS A 12 41.19 -42.83 -18.97
CA CYS A 12 40.02 -43.06 -19.80
C CYS A 12 39.06 -44.20 -19.43
N SER A 13 37.74 -43.81 -19.37
CA SER A 13 36.77 -44.51 -20.19
C SER A 13 35.62 -43.53 -20.56
N LEU A 14 35.45 -43.39 -21.85
CA LEU A 14 34.43 -42.63 -22.54
C LEU A 14 33.16 -43.52 -22.54
N HIS A 15 32.14 -43.19 -21.79
CA HIS A 15 30.80 -43.71 -21.99
C HIS A 15 29.84 -42.54 -22.06
N GLY A 16 29.33 -42.31 -23.26
CA GLY A 16 28.29 -41.32 -23.53
C GLY A 16 27.02 -41.68 -22.79
N LEU A 17 26.54 -40.72 -22.03
CA LEU A 17 25.17 -40.67 -21.55
C LEU A 17 24.58 -39.34 -22.02
N ILE A 18 23.81 -39.46 -23.09
CA ILE A 18 22.90 -38.42 -23.56
C ILE A 18 21.84 -38.28 -22.46
N ALA A 19 22.06 -37.37 -21.52
CA ALA A 19 21.03 -36.93 -20.60
C ALA A 19 20.15 -35.91 -21.35
N GLY A 20 19.02 -36.40 -21.82
CA GLY A 20 17.95 -35.53 -22.35
C GLY A 20 17.61 -34.45 -21.32
N LEU A 21 17.90 -33.22 -21.67
CA LEU A 21 17.33 -32.04 -21.02
C LEU A 21 15.83 -32.07 -21.30
N LEU A 22 15.07 -32.73 -20.43
CA LEU A 22 13.68 -32.48 -20.26
C LEU A 22 13.56 -31.01 -19.75
N PHE A 23 13.32 -30.11 -20.71
CA PHE A 23 12.76 -28.82 -20.39
C PHE A 23 11.43 -29.08 -19.66
N PHE A 24 11.48 -29.10 -18.34
CA PHE A 24 10.33 -28.92 -17.50
C PHE A 24 9.85 -27.49 -17.79
N ASN A 25 8.97 -27.35 -18.80
CA ASN A 25 8.11 -26.20 -18.89
C ASN A 25 7.20 -26.29 -17.64
N PRO A 26 7.35 -25.43 -16.63
CA PRO A 26 6.24 -25.24 -15.72
C PRO A 26 5.16 -24.63 -16.63
N LEU A 27 4.16 -25.42 -16.99
CA LEU A 27 2.86 -24.91 -17.39
C LEU A 27 2.45 -23.98 -16.23
N LEU A 28 2.77 -22.70 -16.36
CA LEU A 28 2.21 -21.63 -15.59
C LEU A 28 0.70 -21.74 -15.83
N ASN A 29 0.02 -22.48 -14.97
CA ASN A 29 -1.41 -22.42 -14.87
C ASN A 29 -1.71 -20.97 -14.48
N ALA A 30 -2.03 -20.14 -15.47
CA ALA A 30 -2.63 -18.84 -15.24
C ALA A 30 -3.97 -19.12 -14.54
N HIS A 31 -3.94 -19.15 -13.21
CA HIS A 31 -5.14 -19.29 -12.41
C HIS A 31 -5.88 -17.96 -12.54
N ALA A 32 -7.15 -18.05 -12.87
CA ALA A 32 -8.05 -16.92 -12.81
C ALA A 32 -7.94 -16.25 -11.43
N THR A 33 -7.33 -15.08 -11.37
CA THR A 33 -7.05 -14.40 -10.11
C THR A 33 -8.24 -13.49 -9.79
N ASP A 34 -8.95 -13.81 -8.72
CA ASP A 34 -10.06 -13.00 -8.21
C ASP A 34 -9.52 -11.72 -7.52
N PHE A 35 -10.32 -10.64 -7.51
CA PHE A 35 -10.00 -9.40 -6.81
C PHE A 35 -9.61 -9.63 -5.34
N ILE A 36 -10.32 -10.51 -4.65
CA ILE A 36 -10.04 -10.89 -3.26
C ILE A 36 -8.63 -11.47 -3.10
N GLU A 37 -8.20 -12.31 -4.04
CA GLU A 37 -6.86 -12.90 -4.03
C GLU A 37 -5.78 -11.85 -4.28
N MET A 38 -6.03 -10.92 -5.19
CA MET A 38 -5.10 -9.80 -5.45
C MET A 38 -4.87 -8.94 -4.21
N ILE A 39 -5.93 -8.65 -3.43
CA ILE A 39 -5.80 -7.93 -2.15
C ILE A 39 -4.98 -8.74 -1.14
N ARG A 40 -5.04 -10.06 -1.13
CA ARG A 40 -4.18 -10.89 -0.26
C ARG A 40 -2.70 -10.78 -0.65
N MET A 41 -2.42 -10.80 -1.95
CA MET A 41 -1.05 -10.68 -2.46
C MET A 41 -0.37 -9.37 -2.05
N THR A 42 -1.13 -8.29 -1.78
CA THR A 42 -0.56 -7.03 -1.29
C THR A 42 0.16 -7.17 0.06
N ALA A 43 -0.18 -8.18 0.87
CA ALA A 43 0.45 -8.39 2.18
C ALA A 43 1.95 -8.74 2.06
N ASP A 44 2.35 -9.39 0.96
CA ASP A 44 3.74 -9.78 0.69
C ASP A 44 4.54 -8.73 -0.10
N HIS A 45 3.91 -7.62 -0.44
CA HIS A 45 4.54 -6.57 -1.23
C HIS A 45 5.76 -5.96 -0.51
N PRO A 46 6.86 -5.63 -1.23
CA PRO A 46 8.08 -5.08 -0.63
C PRO A 46 7.85 -3.82 0.22
N SER A 47 6.91 -2.95 -0.16
CA SER A 47 6.58 -1.75 0.61
C SER A 47 5.98 -2.08 1.99
N VAL A 48 5.18 -3.15 2.10
CA VAL A 48 4.61 -3.62 3.37
C VAL A 48 5.71 -4.25 4.23
N LYS A 49 6.60 -5.05 3.63
CA LYS A 49 7.77 -5.62 4.32
C LYS A 49 8.70 -4.53 4.84
N SER A 50 8.94 -3.48 4.04
CA SER A 50 9.71 -2.30 4.47
C SER A 50 9.04 -1.59 5.65
N ALA A 51 7.74 -1.34 5.60
CA ALA A 51 7.01 -0.71 6.70
C ALA A 51 7.03 -1.58 7.98
N LEU A 52 6.92 -2.91 7.86
CA LEU A 52 7.07 -3.85 8.98
C LEU A 52 8.47 -3.78 9.59
N SER A 53 9.51 -3.74 8.76
CA SER A 53 10.89 -3.62 9.22
C SER A 53 11.13 -2.29 9.95
N ASN A 54 10.56 -1.19 9.46
CA ASN A 54 10.61 0.12 10.14
C ASN A 54 9.90 0.06 11.51
N SER A 55 8.74 -0.60 11.57
CA SER A 55 8.04 -0.82 12.83
C SER A 55 8.87 -1.65 13.82
N THR A 56 9.52 -2.71 13.33
CA THR A 56 10.42 -3.52 14.17
C THR A 56 11.64 -2.72 14.63
N GLY A 57 12.21 -1.87 13.78
CA GLY A 57 13.26 -0.93 14.16
C GLY A 57 12.84 0.00 15.29
N ALA A 58 11.65 0.60 15.19
CA ALA A 58 11.09 1.46 16.22
C ALA A 58 10.84 0.71 17.55
N MET A 59 10.56 -0.60 17.51
CA MET A 59 10.49 -1.43 18.72
C MET A 59 11.85 -1.52 19.43
N TYR A 60 12.92 -1.74 18.66
CA TYR A 60 14.27 -1.75 19.24
C TYR A 60 14.73 -0.37 19.74
N ASP A 61 14.22 0.71 19.16
CA ASP A 61 14.45 2.07 19.70
C ASP A 61 13.91 2.23 21.14
N ILE A 62 12.79 1.55 21.46
CA ILE A 62 12.26 1.53 22.84
C ILE A 62 13.25 0.81 23.77
N ASP A 63 13.78 -0.35 23.35
CA ASP A 63 14.72 -1.11 24.15
C ASP A 63 16.04 -0.35 24.32
N GLN A 64 16.50 0.35 23.29
CA GLN A 64 17.67 1.24 23.37
C GLN A 64 17.46 2.35 24.41
N GLU A 65 16.29 3.00 24.44
CA GLU A 65 16.01 4.05 25.40
C GLU A 65 15.88 3.52 26.84
N LYS A 66 15.24 2.37 27.02
CA LYS A 66 15.18 1.68 28.31
C LYS A 66 16.56 1.26 28.83
N ALA A 67 17.45 0.86 27.92
CA ALA A 67 18.80 0.47 28.29
C ALA A 67 19.63 1.64 28.88
N ALA A 68 19.20 2.90 28.67
CA ALA A 68 19.83 4.06 29.29
C ALA A 68 19.74 4.06 30.83
N ASP A 69 18.75 3.38 31.41
CA ASP A 69 18.61 3.16 32.85
C ASP A 69 19.44 1.98 33.37
N GLY A 70 20.03 1.20 32.46
CA GLY A 70 20.88 0.05 32.78
C GLY A 70 22.30 0.44 33.20
N PHE A 71 23.07 -0.57 33.55
CA PHE A 71 24.51 -0.40 33.73
C PHE A 71 25.19 -0.16 32.39
N GLN A 72 25.98 0.93 32.31
CA GLN A 72 26.83 1.24 31.15
C GLN A 72 28.27 0.91 31.55
N VAL A 73 28.93 0.03 30.79
CA VAL A 73 30.32 -0.35 31.00
C VAL A 73 31.12 0.15 29.81
N SER A 74 32.13 0.95 30.08
CA SER A 74 33.04 1.46 29.06
C SER A 74 34.48 1.26 29.48
N THR A 75 35.35 1.10 28.50
CA THR A 75 36.80 1.13 28.70
C THR A 75 37.42 2.13 27.75
N GLY A 76 38.47 2.76 28.17
CA GLY A 76 39.16 3.77 27.36
C GLY A 76 40.61 3.92 27.78
N ILE A 77 41.34 4.68 27.02
CA ILE A 77 42.71 5.09 27.28
C ILE A 77 42.71 6.62 27.26
N SER A 78 43.21 7.24 28.35
CA SER A 78 43.41 8.66 28.44
C SER A 78 44.88 9.00 28.52
N ALA A 79 45.28 10.14 27.97
CA ALA A 79 46.62 10.71 28.14
C ALA A 79 46.47 12.14 28.67
N SER A 80 47.19 12.47 29.70
CA SER A 80 47.17 13.81 30.26
C SER A 80 48.63 14.32 30.46
N GLY A 81 48.85 15.56 30.10
CA GLY A 81 50.10 16.27 30.31
C GLY A 81 49.84 17.52 31.17
N TYR A 82 50.65 17.72 32.22
CA TYR A 82 50.58 18.90 33.05
C TYR A 82 51.87 19.70 32.86
N SER A 83 51.70 20.99 32.69
CA SER A 83 52.82 21.94 32.58
C SER A 83 52.66 23.00 33.67
N GLY A 84 53.71 23.18 34.51
CA GLY A 84 53.86 24.36 35.36
C GLY A 84 53.55 24.24 36.84
N GLN A 85 53.18 23.07 37.39
CA GLN A 85 53.05 22.90 38.86
C GLN A 85 53.93 21.72 39.35
N PRO A 86 54.83 21.96 40.35
CA PRO A 86 55.58 20.90 40.99
C PRO A 86 54.65 19.91 41.72
N GLY A 87 54.83 18.63 41.48
CA GLY A 87 54.08 17.56 42.15
C GLY A 87 52.99 16.87 41.29
N TYR A 88 52.76 17.35 40.07
CA TYR A 88 51.90 16.66 39.09
C TYR A 88 52.76 15.90 38.08
N GLU A 89 52.60 14.59 38.04
CA GLU A 89 53.32 13.77 37.05
C GLU A 89 52.49 13.71 35.75
N ASN A 90 53.21 13.79 34.62
CA ASN A 90 52.59 13.53 33.30
C ASN A 90 52.19 12.08 33.22
N ASN A 91 50.92 11.81 32.98
CA ASN A 91 50.40 10.48 32.76
C ASN A 91 50.14 10.26 31.28
N PRO A 92 51.17 9.83 30.50
CA PRO A 92 51.10 9.79 29.04
C PRO A 92 50.05 8.80 28.52
N VAL A 93 49.79 7.75 29.31
CA VAL A 93 48.76 6.75 28.97
C VAL A 93 48.16 6.20 30.25
N SER A 94 46.85 6.26 30.39
CA SER A 94 46.14 5.66 31.54
C SER A 94 44.92 4.90 31.01
N PRO A 95 44.95 3.57 30.94
CA PRO A 95 43.77 2.78 30.68
C PRO A 95 42.80 2.87 31.87
N HIS A 96 41.50 2.98 31.56
CA HIS A 96 40.46 3.00 32.57
C HIS A 96 39.26 2.15 32.18
N ILE A 97 38.54 1.65 33.18
CA ILE A 97 37.26 1.01 33.06
C ILE A 97 36.27 1.82 33.88
N THR A 98 35.15 2.16 33.28
CA THR A 98 34.09 2.90 33.95
C THR A 98 32.78 2.12 33.86
N VAL A 99 32.15 1.94 35.03
CA VAL A 99 30.78 1.43 35.12
C VAL A 99 29.91 2.56 35.65
N SER A 100 28.87 2.94 34.88
CA SER A 100 27.96 3.98 35.29
C SER A 100 26.51 3.50 35.24
N LYS A 101 25.69 4.09 36.11
CA LYS A 101 24.24 3.85 36.12
C LYS A 101 23.50 5.15 36.46
N LEU A 102 22.42 5.39 35.72
CA LEU A 102 21.45 6.40 36.10
C LEU A 102 20.64 5.91 37.30
N LEU A 103 20.59 6.69 38.37
CA LEU A 103 19.82 6.34 39.56
C LEU A 103 18.43 6.96 39.55
N TYR A 104 18.35 8.24 39.12
CA TYR A 104 17.09 8.97 39.09
C TYR A 104 17.21 10.23 38.23
N ASP A 105 16.23 10.48 37.36
CA ASP A 105 16.22 11.64 36.46
C ASP A 105 14.88 12.37 36.40
N HIS A 106 14.04 12.19 37.44
CA HIS A 106 12.70 12.77 37.54
C HIS A 106 11.77 12.37 36.37
N GLY A 107 11.94 11.15 35.85
CA GLY A 107 11.11 10.57 34.79
C GLY A 107 11.41 11.16 33.39
N ARG A 108 12.62 11.66 33.15
CA ARG A 108 13.05 12.06 31.80
C ARG A 108 13.16 10.85 30.89
N THR A 109 13.78 9.77 31.40
CA THR A 109 13.88 8.51 30.65
C THR A 109 12.51 7.92 30.39
N ASP A 110 11.59 7.96 31.38
CA ASP A 110 10.20 7.53 31.17
C ASP A 110 9.51 8.32 30.06
N ALA A 111 9.69 9.65 30.03
CA ALA A 111 9.13 10.50 28.98
C ALA A 111 9.72 10.17 27.59
N ARG A 112 11.03 9.89 27.50
CA ARG A 112 11.67 9.45 26.26
C ARG A 112 11.15 8.08 25.82
N VAL A 113 11.05 7.12 26.73
CA VAL A 113 10.47 5.80 26.44
C VAL A 113 9.02 5.93 25.99
N ALA A 114 8.19 6.80 26.61
CA ALA A 114 6.83 7.05 26.18
C ALA A 114 6.77 7.63 24.76
N GLY A 115 7.67 8.57 24.43
CA GLY A 115 7.80 9.11 23.07
C GLY A 115 8.16 8.02 22.05
N LYS A 116 9.14 7.16 22.36
CA LYS A 116 9.52 6.02 21.49
C LYS A 116 8.39 4.99 21.35
N GLN A 117 7.59 4.80 22.42
CA GLN A 117 6.44 3.91 22.40
C GLN A 117 5.31 4.44 21.50
N ALA A 118 5.05 5.74 21.54
CA ALA A 118 4.13 6.40 20.63
C ALA A 118 4.64 6.33 19.16
N ALA A 119 5.94 6.57 18.92
CA ALA A 119 6.56 6.41 17.62
C ALA A 119 6.45 4.97 17.07
N TYR A 120 6.64 3.95 17.90
CA TYR A 120 6.43 2.56 17.52
C TYR A 120 4.95 2.29 17.13
N SER A 121 3.99 2.75 17.94
CA SER A 121 2.56 2.61 17.65
C SER A 121 2.18 3.34 16.35
N MET A 122 2.79 4.51 16.08
CA MET A 122 2.65 5.23 14.82
C MET A 122 3.17 4.40 13.63
N GLN A 123 4.35 3.77 13.77
CA GLN A 123 4.89 2.90 12.70
C GLN A 123 4.03 1.65 12.46
N GLN A 124 3.44 1.06 13.50
CA GLN A 124 2.46 -0.02 13.35
C GLN A 124 1.22 0.44 12.56
N ALA A 125 0.68 1.62 12.88
CA ALA A 125 -0.43 2.19 12.13
C ALA A 125 -0.02 2.49 10.67
N GLN A 126 1.21 2.94 10.43
CA GLN A 126 1.76 3.21 9.11
C GLN A 126 1.85 1.96 8.23
N VAL A 127 2.11 0.77 8.80
CA VAL A 127 2.03 -0.51 8.08
C VAL A 127 0.63 -0.68 7.46
N ASN A 128 -0.42 -0.41 8.25
CA ASN A 128 -1.79 -0.53 7.78
C ASN A 128 -2.13 0.54 6.72
N VAL A 129 -1.64 1.77 6.86
CA VAL A 129 -1.76 2.82 5.83
C VAL A 129 -1.13 2.36 4.52
N THR A 130 0.09 1.82 4.58
CA THR A 130 0.79 1.33 3.38
C THR A 130 0.01 0.20 2.70
N ARG A 131 -0.56 -0.71 3.49
CA ARG A 131 -1.37 -1.81 2.96
C ARG A 131 -2.67 -1.32 2.31
N GLU A 132 -3.39 -0.42 2.96
CA GLU A 132 -4.64 0.12 2.40
C GLU A 132 -4.38 0.95 1.14
N ASN A 133 -3.30 1.73 1.06
CA ASN A 133 -2.92 2.45 -0.16
C ASN A 133 -2.61 1.50 -1.33
N LEU A 134 -1.96 0.35 -1.06
CA LEU A 134 -1.77 -0.69 -2.09
C LEU A 134 -3.09 -1.31 -2.52
N ASN A 135 -4.00 -1.57 -1.58
CA ASN A 135 -5.32 -2.08 -1.88
C ASN A 135 -6.12 -1.12 -2.77
N GLU A 136 -6.03 0.18 -2.53
CA GLU A 136 -6.65 1.22 -3.39
C GLU A 136 -6.05 1.23 -4.80
N GLN A 137 -4.73 1.07 -4.93
CA GLN A 137 -4.08 0.96 -6.24
C GLN A 137 -4.55 -0.30 -6.99
N VAL A 138 -4.61 -1.45 -6.30
CA VAL A 138 -5.15 -2.70 -6.88
C VAL A 138 -6.60 -2.50 -7.29
N LEU A 139 -7.45 -1.91 -6.45
CA LEU A 139 -8.85 -1.64 -6.77
C LEU A 139 -9.00 -0.76 -8.02
N SER A 140 -8.21 0.30 -8.12
CA SER A 140 -8.22 1.22 -9.27
C SER A 140 -7.83 0.51 -10.57
N LEU A 141 -6.70 -0.20 -10.56
CA LEU A 141 -6.20 -0.93 -11.73
C LEU A 141 -7.13 -2.07 -12.13
N PHE A 142 -7.63 -2.82 -11.14
CA PHE A 142 -8.61 -3.89 -11.38
C PHE A 142 -9.91 -3.34 -12.01
N THR A 143 -10.43 -2.24 -11.46
CA THR A 143 -11.63 -1.60 -12.00
C THR A 143 -11.42 -1.16 -13.45
N SER A 144 -10.26 -0.55 -13.75
CA SER A 144 -9.91 -0.17 -15.12
C SER A 144 -9.83 -1.37 -16.06
N ALA A 145 -9.14 -2.43 -15.65
CA ALA A 145 -8.99 -3.64 -16.47
C ALA A 145 -10.33 -4.36 -16.68
N ALA A 146 -11.11 -4.58 -15.61
CA ALA A 146 -12.41 -5.25 -15.68
C ALA A 146 -13.42 -4.46 -16.51
N THR A 147 -13.45 -3.14 -16.37
CA THR A 147 -14.30 -2.26 -17.20
C THR A 147 -13.95 -2.38 -18.67
N ASN A 148 -12.67 -2.26 -19.03
CA ASN A 148 -12.27 -2.33 -20.43
C ASN A 148 -12.43 -3.75 -21.01
N ALA A 149 -12.24 -4.80 -20.23
CA ALA A 149 -12.53 -6.18 -20.66
C ALA A 149 -14.01 -6.36 -21.02
N THR A 150 -14.93 -5.81 -20.22
CA THR A 150 -16.37 -5.87 -20.50
C THR A 150 -16.76 -5.03 -21.71
N VAL A 151 -16.17 -3.85 -21.90
CA VAL A 151 -16.36 -3.01 -23.09
C VAL A 151 -15.88 -3.72 -24.35
N VAL A 152 -14.69 -4.35 -24.32
CA VAL A 152 -14.17 -5.18 -25.43
C VAL A 152 -15.16 -6.28 -25.79
N ALA A 153 -15.71 -6.99 -24.81
CA ALA A 153 -16.70 -8.05 -25.06
C ALA A 153 -18.00 -7.53 -25.70
N VAL A 154 -18.40 -6.30 -25.40
CA VAL A 154 -19.55 -5.65 -26.07
C VAL A 154 -19.20 -5.26 -27.50
N LEU A 155 -18.02 -4.68 -27.74
CA LEU A 155 -17.56 -4.27 -29.06
C LEU A 155 -17.31 -5.50 -29.97
N ASP A 156 -16.86 -6.63 -29.43
CA ASP A 156 -16.73 -7.89 -30.18
C ASP A 156 -18.12 -8.38 -30.67
N LYS A 157 -19.17 -8.21 -29.86
CA LYS A 157 -20.56 -8.51 -30.28
C LYS A 157 -21.03 -7.55 -31.38
N GLU A 158 -20.71 -6.25 -31.30
CA GLU A 158 -21.02 -5.26 -32.33
C GLU A 158 -20.30 -5.58 -33.63
N ILE A 159 -19.01 -5.92 -33.58
CA ILE A 159 -18.20 -6.33 -34.74
C ILE A 159 -18.83 -7.54 -35.43
N ASN A 160 -19.21 -8.58 -34.68
CA ASN A 160 -19.85 -9.77 -35.24
C ASN A 160 -21.18 -9.44 -35.92
N ALA A 161 -22.01 -8.59 -35.29
CA ALA A 161 -23.28 -8.15 -35.85
C ALA A 161 -23.09 -7.32 -37.14
N LEU A 162 -22.10 -6.42 -37.18
CA LEU A 162 -21.77 -5.63 -38.36
C LEU A 162 -21.15 -6.48 -39.48
N GLN A 163 -20.37 -7.50 -39.17
CA GLN A 163 -19.85 -8.46 -40.16
C GLN A 163 -20.98 -9.25 -40.81
N ASP A 164 -21.95 -9.72 -40.03
CA ASP A 164 -23.12 -10.41 -40.54
C ASP A 164 -23.96 -9.48 -41.44
N LEU A 165 -24.22 -8.23 -40.97
CA LEU A 165 -24.89 -7.21 -41.77
C LEU A 165 -24.16 -6.91 -43.08
N LEU A 166 -22.83 -6.79 -43.04
CA LEU A 166 -22.00 -6.57 -44.24
C LEU A 166 -22.19 -7.68 -45.27
N ASN A 167 -22.18 -8.95 -44.82
CA ASN A 167 -22.39 -10.09 -45.69
C ASN A 167 -23.79 -10.10 -46.33
N ARG A 168 -24.84 -9.78 -45.54
CA ARG A 168 -26.22 -9.66 -46.05
C ARG A 168 -26.37 -8.52 -47.05
N VAL A 169 -25.79 -7.34 -46.79
CA VAL A 169 -25.81 -6.19 -47.70
C VAL A 169 -25.04 -6.49 -49.02
N LYS A 170 -23.90 -7.20 -48.96
CA LYS A 170 -23.21 -7.67 -50.19
C LYS A 170 -24.08 -8.58 -51.03
N ASN A 171 -24.84 -9.49 -50.41
CA ASN A 171 -25.77 -10.37 -51.15
C ASN A 171 -26.91 -9.55 -51.81
N ILE A 172 -27.46 -8.54 -51.11
CA ILE A 172 -28.47 -7.65 -51.66
C ILE A 172 -27.90 -6.84 -52.85
N ALA A 173 -26.73 -6.24 -52.69
CA ALA A 173 -26.04 -5.44 -53.70
C ALA A 173 -25.61 -6.25 -54.94
N SER A 174 -25.41 -7.57 -54.82
CA SER A 174 -25.16 -8.44 -55.95
C SER A 174 -26.38 -8.59 -56.88
N ILE A 175 -27.57 -8.37 -56.36
CA ILE A 175 -28.84 -8.42 -57.12
C ILE A 175 -29.25 -7.01 -57.55
N ASP A 176 -29.08 -6.01 -56.66
CA ASP A 176 -29.39 -4.61 -56.88
C ASP A 176 -28.13 -3.74 -56.79
N SER A 177 -27.49 -3.47 -57.93
CA SER A 177 -26.26 -2.67 -58.00
C SER A 177 -26.40 -1.23 -57.53
N GLY A 178 -27.62 -0.67 -57.47
CA GLY A 178 -27.90 0.64 -56.92
C GLY A 178 -27.58 0.78 -55.42
N ARG A 179 -27.51 -0.36 -54.73
CA ARG A 179 -27.19 -0.43 -53.28
C ARG A 179 -25.73 -0.67 -52.96
N ALA A 180 -24.84 -0.65 -53.97
CA ALA A 180 -23.40 -0.91 -53.74
C ALA A 180 -22.75 0.08 -52.77
N SER A 181 -23.23 1.32 -52.65
CA SER A 181 -22.73 2.30 -51.67
C SER A 181 -22.99 1.92 -50.18
N GLU A 182 -24.04 1.11 -49.95
CA GLU A 182 -24.36 0.60 -48.61
C GLU A 182 -23.26 -0.32 -48.04
N ILE A 183 -22.55 -1.07 -48.88
CA ILE A 183 -21.41 -1.88 -48.51
C ILE A 183 -20.33 -1.03 -47.80
N ASN A 184 -20.02 0.14 -48.43
CA ASN A 184 -19.01 1.05 -47.87
C ASN A 184 -19.45 1.69 -46.54
N GLN A 185 -20.74 1.96 -46.37
CA GLN A 185 -21.29 2.50 -45.11
C GLN A 185 -21.10 1.50 -43.95
N VAL A 186 -21.49 0.22 -44.17
CA VAL A 186 -21.28 -0.82 -43.13
C VAL A 186 -19.81 -1.05 -42.87
N ALA A 187 -18.98 -1.14 -43.93
CA ALA A 187 -17.53 -1.35 -43.79
C ALA A 187 -16.86 -0.19 -43.01
N THR A 188 -17.27 1.05 -43.25
CA THR A 188 -16.77 2.22 -42.51
C THR A 188 -17.12 2.12 -41.02
N ARG A 189 -18.38 1.78 -40.72
CA ARG A 189 -18.80 1.60 -39.32
C ARG A 189 -18.05 0.45 -38.66
N LEU A 190 -17.91 -0.70 -39.34
CA LEU A 190 -17.18 -1.86 -38.83
C LEU A 190 -15.72 -1.50 -38.47
N ASN A 191 -15.02 -0.80 -39.36
CA ASN A 191 -13.64 -0.37 -39.11
C ASN A 191 -13.54 0.61 -37.94
N SER A 192 -14.54 1.51 -37.77
CA SER A 192 -14.61 2.42 -36.62
C SER A 192 -14.77 1.64 -35.30
N VAL A 193 -15.62 0.61 -35.28
CA VAL A 193 -15.82 -0.23 -34.07
C VAL A 193 -14.59 -1.06 -33.77
N ILE A 194 -13.92 -1.61 -34.80
CA ILE A 194 -12.65 -2.33 -34.63
C ILE A 194 -11.60 -1.40 -33.98
N ALA A 195 -11.48 -0.15 -34.48
CA ALA A 195 -10.54 0.81 -33.89
C ALA A 195 -10.87 1.11 -32.41
N SER A 196 -12.15 1.29 -32.08
CA SER A 196 -12.60 1.49 -30.70
C SER A 196 -12.33 0.28 -29.80
N ARG A 197 -12.52 -0.92 -30.35
CA ARG A 197 -12.20 -2.19 -29.67
C ARG A 197 -10.71 -2.29 -29.34
N GLU A 198 -9.83 -1.95 -30.31
CA GLU A 198 -8.37 -2.00 -30.08
C GLU A 198 -7.91 -0.96 -29.03
N MET A 199 -8.54 0.22 -28.96
CA MET A 199 -8.27 1.21 -27.91
C MET A 199 -8.62 0.67 -26.51
N SER A 200 -9.81 0.09 -26.37
CA SER A 200 -10.25 -0.51 -25.09
C SER A 200 -9.39 -1.72 -24.73
N TYR A 201 -9.03 -2.56 -25.70
CA TYR A 201 -8.15 -3.70 -25.50
C TYR A 201 -6.74 -3.28 -25.03
N THR A 202 -6.19 -2.23 -25.63
CA THR A 202 -4.91 -1.66 -25.20
C THR A 202 -4.96 -1.21 -23.74
N THR A 203 -6.03 -0.50 -23.34
CA THR A 203 -6.21 -0.05 -21.95
C THR A 203 -6.35 -1.23 -20.99
N TYR A 204 -7.10 -2.27 -21.39
CA TYR A 204 -7.22 -3.51 -20.63
C TYR A 204 -5.86 -4.17 -20.38
N ILE A 205 -5.08 -4.38 -21.46
CA ILE A 205 -3.75 -5.01 -21.36
C ILE A 205 -2.78 -4.17 -20.53
N GLN A 206 -2.79 -2.84 -20.68
CA GLN A 206 -1.95 -1.95 -19.87
C GLN A 206 -2.28 -2.04 -18.38
N ALA A 207 -3.56 -2.01 -18.01
CA ALA A 207 -3.98 -2.14 -16.62
C ALA A 207 -3.66 -3.53 -16.04
N GLN A 208 -3.82 -4.59 -16.84
CA GLN A 208 -3.45 -5.96 -16.48
C GLN A 208 -1.93 -6.09 -16.23
N GLN A 209 -1.10 -5.52 -17.12
CA GLN A 209 0.36 -5.53 -16.96
C GLN A 209 0.80 -4.72 -15.73
N GLN A 210 0.15 -3.60 -15.45
CA GLN A 210 0.42 -2.82 -14.24
C GLN A 210 0.07 -3.60 -12.97
N LEU A 211 -1.06 -4.32 -12.95
CA LEU A 211 -1.44 -5.22 -11.85
C LEU A 211 -0.40 -6.35 -11.69
N SER A 212 -0.02 -6.99 -12.79
CA SER A 212 0.96 -8.06 -12.77
C SER A 212 2.33 -7.58 -12.25
N SER A 213 2.75 -6.38 -12.64
CA SER A 213 3.98 -5.76 -12.15
C SER A 213 3.88 -5.37 -10.67
N LEU A 214 2.74 -4.79 -10.25
CA LEU A 214 2.51 -4.39 -8.86
C LEU A 214 2.53 -5.60 -7.92
N LEU A 215 1.89 -6.70 -8.31
CA LEU A 215 1.76 -7.89 -7.48
C LEU A 215 2.88 -8.92 -7.72
N ASN A 216 3.78 -8.65 -8.68
CA ASN A 216 4.84 -9.57 -9.12
C ASN A 216 4.31 -10.97 -9.43
N HIS A 217 3.14 -11.02 -10.08
CA HIS A 217 2.45 -12.26 -10.45
C HIS A 217 1.69 -12.07 -11.75
N GLU A 218 1.61 -13.11 -12.58
CA GLU A 218 0.80 -13.05 -13.79
C GLU A 218 -0.68 -13.04 -13.43
N ILE A 219 -1.39 -11.96 -13.81
CA ILE A 219 -2.79 -11.72 -13.48
C ILE A 219 -3.65 -11.93 -14.72
N VAL A 220 -4.68 -12.78 -14.57
CA VAL A 220 -5.74 -12.93 -15.58
C VAL A 220 -7.08 -12.64 -14.90
N ILE A 221 -7.75 -11.58 -15.34
CA ILE A 221 -9.04 -11.14 -14.79
C ILE A 221 -10.17 -11.91 -15.49
N THR A 222 -10.90 -12.71 -14.72
CA THR A 222 -12.04 -13.51 -15.22
C THR A 222 -13.36 -13.14 -14.60
N ARG A 223 -13.35 -12.46 -13.45
CA ARG A 223 -14.55 -12.08 -12.70
C ARG A 223 -14.54 -10.58 -12.40
N GLY A 224 -15.72 -10.01 -12.19
CA GLY A 224 -15.89 -8.63 -11.76
C GLY A 224 -15.67 -8.45 -10.25
N LEU A 225 -15.92 -7.20 -9.77
CA LEU A 225 -15.89 -6.90 -8.34
C LEU A 225 -17.11 -7.50 -7.63
N PRO A 226 -16.94 -8.05 -6.42
CA PRO A 226 -18.04 -8.50 -5.59
C PRO A 226 -19.00 -7.36 -5.21
N ASP A 227 -20.31 -7.64 -5.18
CA ASP A 227 -21.35 -6.68 -4.78
C ASP A 227 -21.51 -6.68 -3.25
N LEU A 228 -20.87 -5.72 -2.59
CA LEU A 228 -20.88 -5.60 -1.13
C LEU A 228 -22.25 -5.21 -0.57
N LYS A 229 -23.08 -4.49 -1.33
CA LYS A 229 -24.43 -4.11 -0.92
C LYS A 229 -25.34 -5.35 -0.86
N LYS A 230 -25.32 -6.20 -1.88
CA LYS A 230 -26.07 -7.46 -1.89
C LYS A 230 -25.59 -8.41 -0.79
N ALA A 231 -24.29 -8.44 -0.52
CA ALA A 231 -23.70 -9.25 0.55
C ALA A 231 -23.98 -8.72 1.97
N GLY A 232 -24.56 -7.51 2.13
CA GLY A 232 -24.79 -6.90 3.44
C GLY A 232 -23.50 -6.49 4.17
N LEU A 233 -22.42 -6.27 3.44
CA LEU A 233 -21.09 -5.96 3.98
C LEU A 233 -20.79 -4.47 4.09
N LEU A 234 -21.67 -3.61 3.57
CA LEU A 234 -21.59 -2.16 3.74
C LEU A 234 -22.22 -1.73 5.08
N PRO A 235 -21.75 -0.61 5.69
CA PRO A 235 -22.42 -0.02 6.84
C PRO A 235 -23.89 0.31 6.52
N ALA A 236 -24.79 0.13 7.47
CA ALA A 236 -26.22 0.36 7.26
C ALA A 236 -26.58 1.85 7.12
N SER A 237 -25.76 2.76 7.67
CA SER A 237 -25.98 4.19 7.61
C SER A 237 -24.67 4.98 7.61
N LEU A 238 -24.74 6.22 7.08
CA LEU A 238 -23.61 7.17 7.12
C LEU A 238 -23.14 7.42 8.56
N ALA A 239 -24.04 7.53 9.51
CA ALA A 239 -23.70 7.74 10.92
C ALA A 239 -22.87 6.58 11.48
N GLN A 240 -23.23 5.34 11.15
CA GLN A 240 -22.47 4.15 11.54
C GLN A 240 -21.07 4.15 10.85
N ALA A 241 -21.01 4.48 9.57
CA ALA A 241 -19.75 4.57 8.82
C ALA A 241 -18.82 5.64 9.42
N GLN A 242 -19.37 6.81 9.80
CA GLN A 242 -18.59 7.89 10.44
C GLN A 242 -18.04 7.52 11.82
N GLN A 243 -18.73 6.67 12.59
CA GLN A 243 -18.21 6.18 13.87
C GLN A 243 -16.95 5.32 13.69
N VAL A 244 -16.92 4.54 12.62
CA VAL A 244 -15.79 3.66 12.28
C VAL A 244 -14.56 4.43 11.83
N LEU A 245 -14.68 5.70 11.39
CA LEU A 245 -13.54 6.51 10.95
C LEU A 245 -12.42 6.67 11.97
N LYS A 246 -12.75 6.60 13.28
CA LYS A 246 -11.74 6.62 14.35
C LYS A 246 -10.88 5.34 14.42
N GLU A 247 -11.24 4.32 13.65
CA GLU A 247 -10.44 3.11 13.48
C GLU A 247 -9.60 3.13 12.19
N ASN A 248 -9.74 4.19 11.37
CA ASN A 248 -8.98 4.34 10.14
C ASN A 248 -7.48 4.47 10.45
N PRO A 249 -6.60 3.75 9.71
CA PRO A 249 -5.16 3.78 9.96
C PRO A 249 -4.53 5.17 9.89
N ASN A 250 -4.99 6.05 8.99
CA ASN A 250 -4.49 7.43 8.90
C ASN A 250 -4.83 8.25 10.16
N TRP A 251 -6.03 8.06 10.73
CA TRP A 251 -6.37 8.70 11.99
C TRP A 251 -5.55 8.13 13.14
N ALA A 252 -5.29 6.83 13.16
CA ALA A 252 -4.41 6.20 14.14
C ALA A 252 -2.99 6.78 14.10
N VAL A 253 -2.40 6.99 12.91
CA VAL A 253 -1.10 7.65 12.74
C VAL A 253 -1.12 9.06 13.36
N SER A 254 -2.14 9.87 13.07
CA SER A 254 -2.23 11.24 13.63
C SER A 254 -2.42 11.24 15.14
N ARG A 255 -3.15 10.27 15.69
CA ARG A 255 -3.32 10.09 17.13
C ARG A 255 -1.99 9.79 17.82
N GLU A 256 -1.22 8.83 17.28
CA GLU A 256 0.07 8.45 17.88
C GLU A 256 1.10 9.58 17.76
N ARG A 257 1.07 10.35 16.67
CA ARG A 257 1.90 11.57 16.53
C ARG A 257 1.59 12.60 17.63
N LYS A 258 0.32 12.76 18.00
CA LYS A 258 -0.06 13.61 19.13
C LYS A 258 0.49 13.08 20.46
N GLU A 259 0.44 11.77 20.69
CA GLU A 259 0.99 11.18 21.93
C GLU A 259 2.53 11.30 21.97
N GLU A 260 3.22 11.18 20.84
CA GLU A 260 4.67 11.46 20.73
C GLU A 260 4.97 12.93 21.09
N ALA A 261 4.20 13.88 20.55
CA ALA A 261 4.36 15.30 20.87
C ALA A 261 4.07 15.58 22.36
N ARG A 262 3.09 14.88 22.97
CA ARG A 262 2.80 14.99 24.41
C ARG A 262 3.99 14.51 25.25
N ALA A 263 4.60 13.39 24.88
CA ALA A 263 5.78 12.88 25.56
C ALA A 263 6.97 13.86 25.42
N ALA A 264 7.12 14.51 24.27
CA ALA A 264 8.13 15.54 24.05
C ALA A 264 7.91 16.78 24.96
N VAL A 265 6.67 17.21 25.17
CA VAL A 265 6.32 18.29 26.13
C VAL A 265 6.69 17.86 27.55
N ASP A 266 6.35 16.64 27.95
CA ASP A 266 6.68 16.13 29.27
C ASP A 266 8.21 16.09 29.50
N LEU A 267 8.96 15.60 28.53
CA LEU A 267 10.43 15.61 28.57
C LEU A 267 10.99 17.04 28.67
N ALA A 268 10.51 17.94 27.80
CA ALA A 268 11.01 19.33 27.75
C ALA A 268 10.66 20.12 29.03
N SER A 269 9.57 19.80 29.69
CA SER A 269 9.18 20.42 30.96
C SER A 269 10.14 20.14 32.12
N LYS A 270 10.92 19.06 32.01
CA LYS A 270 11.84 18.57 33.06
C LYS A 270 13.28 19.07 32.88
N TRP A 271 13.50 20.13 32.05
CA TRP A 271 14.84 20.61 31.68
C TRP A 271 15.73 21.01 32.86
N ASN A 272 15.13 21.51 33.97
CA ASN A 272 15.81 21.99 35.18
C ASN A 272 15.70 21.02 36.36
N ARG A 273 15.30 19.77 36.13
CA ARG A 273 15.28 18.76 37.18
C ARG A 273 16.64 18.11 37.36
N PRO A 274 17.09 17.82 38.61
CA PRO A 274 18.38 17.15 38.82
C PRO A 274 18.40 15.74 38.24
N LYS A 275 19.59 15.35 37.79
CA LYS A 275 19.89 13.97 37.36
C LYS A 275 20.88 13.37 38.34
N TRP A 276 20.57 12.19 38.88
CA TRP A 276 21.42 11.45 39.77
C TRP A 276 22.05 10.26 39.07
N SER A 277 23.39 10.13 39.17
CA SER A 277 24.11 8.99 38.61
C SER A 277 25.16 8.47 39.57
N VAL A 278 25.45 7.17 39.47
CA VAL A 278 26.57 6.55 40.13
C VAL A 278 27.59 6.09 39.10
N GLN A 279 28.84 6.32 39.38
CA GLN A 279 29.95 5.90 38.54
C GLN A 279 31.02 5.22 39.40
N LEU A 280 31.45 4.05 38.96
CA LEU A 280 32.61 3.35 39.46
C LEU A 280 33.68 3.40 38.38
N SER A 281 34.83 4.03 38.67
CA SER A 281 35.97 4.04 37.75
C SER A 281 37.13 3.27 38.36
N MET A 282 37.83 2.55 37.53
CA MET A 282 39.07 1.85 37.83
C MET A 282 40.12 2.38 36.86
N ASP A 283 41.14 3.01 37.41
CA ASP A 283 42.23 3.61 36.64
C ASP A 283 43.53 2.92 36.91
N SER A 284 44.42 2.98 35.93
CA SER A 284 45.80 2.46 36.04
C SER A 284 46.76 3.66 36.11
N PRO A 285 47.03 4.19 37.31
CA PRO A 285 47.94 5.32 37.45
C PRO A 285 49.37 4.93 37.19
N LYS A 286 50.18 5.87 36.67
CA LYS A 286 51.62 5.72 36.59
C LYS A 286 52.26 6.24 37.88
N ARG A 287 53.02 5.38 38.54
CA ARG A 287 53.77 5.76 39.73
C ARG A 287 55.23 5.38 39.57
N ASN A 288 56.16 6.32 39.91
CA ASN A 288 57.60 6.11 39.77
C ASN A 288 58.07 5.64 38.38
N GLY A 289 57.38 6.06 37.33
CA GLY A 289 57.72 5.69 35.94
C GLY A 289 57.13 4.35 35.47
N GLU A 290 56.51 3.55 36.33
CA GLU A 290 55.86 2.27 35.98
C GLU A 290 54.35 2.37 36.07
N MET A 291 53.66 1.66 35.19
CA MET A 291 52.18 1.58 35.15
C MET A 291 51.70 0.58 36.20
N GLU A 292 50.91 1.05 37.18
CA GLU A 292 50.30 0.17 38.19
C GLU A 292 48.91 -0.22 37.75
N PRO A 293 48.66 -1.47 37.33
CA PRO A 293 47.37 -1.86 36.75
C PRO A 293 46.26 -1.77 37.77
N PHE A 294 45.23 -0.99 37.45
CA PHE A 294 43.92 -0.88 38.13
C PHE A 294 43.97 -0.70 39.67
N LYS A 295 44.92 0.06 40.18
CA LYS A 295 45.08 0.31 41.63
C LYS A 295 44.24 1.49 42.15
N ALA A 296 43.79 2.37 41.30
CA ALA A 296 42.90 3.46 41.70
C ALA A 296 41.46 3.06 41.41
N VAL A 297 40.64 2.94 42.45
CA VAL A 297 39.21 2.67 42.37
C VAL A 297 38.47 3.86 42.96
N THR A 298 37.61 4.50 42.17
CA THR A 298 36.82 5.65 42.57
C THR A 298 35.32 5.32 42.41
N LEU A 299 34.59 5.42 43.51
CA LEU A 299 33.13 5.39 43.48
C LEU A 299 32.61 6.82 43.65
N GLN A 300 31.86 7.31 42.68
CA GLN A 300 31.29 8.66 42.67
C GLN A 300 29.76 8.57 42.52
N VAL A 301 29.07 9.33 43.37
CA VAL A 301 27.65 9.64 43.16
C VAL A 301 27.59 11.12 42.83
N SER A 302 26.98 11.46 41.68
CA SER A 302 26.85 12.82 41.25
C SER A 302 25.37 13.21 41.06
N SER A 303 25.09 14.49 41.31
CA SER A 303 23.78 15.10 41.02
C SER A 303 24.03 16.36 40.19
N ASP A 304 23.56 16.31 38.96
CA ASP A 304 23.70 17.44 38.03
C ASP A 304 22.34 18.12 37.85
N ILE A 305 22.29 19.43 38.06
CA ILE A 305 21.10 20.28 37.85
C ILE A 305 21.48 21.48 36.99
N ASN A 306 20.67 21.74 35.97
CA ASN A 306 20.82 22.94 35.15
C ASN A 306 19.99 24.10 35.76
N LEU A 307 20.67 25.01 36.48
CA LEU A 307 20.01 26.14 37.10
C LEU A 307 19.68 27.27 36.13
N TRP A 308 20.56 27.49 35.17
CA TRP A 308 20.42 28.55 34.16
C TRP A 308 21.11 28.15 32.86
N ASP A 309 20.40 28.22 31.77
CA ASP A 309 20.86 27.85 30.42
C ASP A 309 20.64 28.97 29.38
N GLY A 310 20.60 30.22 29.83
CA GLY A 310 20.31 31.37 28.96
C GLY A 310 18.83 31.43 28.52
N GLY A 311 17.96 30.60 29.10
CA GLY A 311 16.54 30.51 28.74
C GLY A 311 16.20 29.44 27.71
N ALA A 312 17.19 28.66 27.25
CA ALA A 312 17.00 27.64 26.21
C ALA A 312 15.97 26.57 26.61
N GLY A 313 16.04 26.05 27.84
CA GLY A 313 15.09 25.03 28.34
C GLY A 313 13.65 25.53 28.36
N ARG A 314 13.43 26.79 28.79
CA ARG A 314 12.09 27.41 28.77
C ARG A 314 11.58 27.63 27.34
N ALA A 315 12.46 28.08 26.45
CA ALA A 315 12.10 28.26 25.04
C ALA A 315 11.76 26.93 24.37
N ASN A 316 12.55 25.88 24.64
CA ASN A 316 12.27 24.53 24.16
C ASN A 316 10.92 23.99 24.69
N ALA A 317 10.64 24.10 25.97
CA ALA A 317 9.35 23.66 26.52
C ALA A 317 8.15 24.39 25.88
N LYS A 318 8.28 25.70 25.61
CA LYS A 318 7.26 26.45 24.86
C LYS A 318 7.14 25.98 23.42
N ALA A 319 8.24 25.69 22.75
CA ALA A 319 8.26 25.18 21.37
C ALA A 319 7.54 23.81 21.28
N GLU A 320 7.87 22.89 22.18
CA GLU A 320 7.19 21.56 22.22
C GLU A 320 5.70 21.71 22.52
N THR A 321 5.30 22.63 23.42
CA THR A 321 3.88 22.91 23.66
C THR A 321 3.16 23.36 22.37
N GLN A 322 3.78 24.23 21.56
CA GLN A 322 3.19 24.65 20.30
C GLN A 322 3.14 23.51 19.27
N ARG A 323 4.13 22.60 19.27
CA ARG A 323 4.12 21.38 18.43
C ARG A 323 3.01 20.43 18.83
N LEU A 324 2.72 20.29 20.12
CA LEU A 324 1.57 19.50 20.59
C LEU A 324 0.25 20.11 20.10
N ILE A 325 0.07 21.43 20.22
CA ILE A 325 -1.14 22.12 19.71
C ILE A 325 -1.28 21.90 18.19
N ALA A 326 -0.17 21.97 17.44
CA ALA A 326 -0.18 21.68 16.02
C ALA A 326 -0.57 20.22 15.73
N ALA A 327 -0.04 19.26 16.48
CA ALA A 327 -0.38 17.85 16.31
C ALA A 327 -1.86 17.54 16.65
N GLU A 328 -2.45 18.25 17.61
CA GLU A 328 -3.89 18.18 17.91
C GLU A 328 -4.74 18.74 16.76
N ALA A 329 -4.34 19.88 16.20
CA ALA A 329 -5.02 20.45 15.05
C ALA A 329 -4.90 19.56 13.80
N ASP A 330 -3.74 18.92 13.57
CA ASP A 330 -3.52 17.97 12.48
C ASP A 330 -4.38 16.70 12.63
N GLN A 331 -4.56 16.21 13.86
CA GLN A 331 -5.44 15.08 14.14
C GLN A 331 -6.91 15.43 13.79
N ASP A 332 -7.38 16.61 14.18
CA ASP A 332 -8.72 17.08 13.84
C ASP A 332 -8.89 17.31 12.34
N ALA A 333 -7.88 17.88 11.67
CA ALA A 333 -7.87 18.06 10.22
C ALA A 333 -7.95 16.71 9.49
N THR A 334 -7.19 15.72 9.93
CA THR A 334 -7.24 14.36 9.39
C THR A 334 -8.64 13.77 9.49
N LEU A 335 -9.29 13.87 10.65
CA LEU A 335 -10.65 13.35 10.83
C LEU A 335 -11.65 14.07 9.92
N ARG A 336 -11.52 15.39 9.74
CA ARG A 336 -12.39 16.17 8.83
C ARG A 336 -12.21 15.75 7.39
N THR A 337 -10.97 15.53 6.96
CA THR A 337 -10.66 15.06 5.59
C THR A 337 -11.27 13.67 5.33
N LEU A 338 -11.07 12.73 6.25
CA LEU A 338 -11.63 11.38 6.15
C LEU A 338 -13.18 11.42 6.12
N LYS A 339 -13.79 12.27 6.95
CA LYS A 339 -15.23 12.46 6.96
C LYS A 339 -15.73 13.03 5.64
N GLN A 340 -15.08 14.06 5.11
CA GLN A 340 -15.45 14.67 3.83
C GLN A 340 -15.36 13.66 2.68
N GLN A 341 -14.30 12.86 2.61
CA GLN A 341 -14.15 11.80 1.61
C GLN A 341 -15.26 10.76 1.71
N LEU A 342 -15.55 10.29 2.93
CA LEU A 342 -16.62 9.33 3.16
C LEU A 342 -18.00 9.92 2.77
N ASP A 343 -18.29 11.14 3.16
CA ASP A 343 -19.57 11.81 2.86
C ASP A 343 -19.79 11.94 1.34
N GLN A 344 -18.74 12.29 0.58
CA GLN A 344 -18.78 12.37 -0.88
C GLN A 344 -19.06 10.99 -1.52
N LEU A 345 -18.35 9.96 -1.08
CA LEU A 345 -18.55 8.59 -1.58
C LEU A 345 -19.95 8.08 -1.24
N TRP A 346 -20.41 8.34 -0.02
CA TRP A 346 -21.73 7.90 0.45
C TRP A 346 -22.87 8.53 -0.36
N VAL A 347 -22.79 9.83 -0.62
CA VAL A 347 -23.80 10.55 -1.44
C VAL A 347 -23.75 10.09 -2.89
N SER A 348 -22.56 9.76 -3.42
CA SER A 348 -22.39 9.33 -4.82
C SER A 348 -23.01 7.95 -5.11
N LEU A 349 -23.00 7.02 -4.12
CA LEU A 349 -23.43 5.64 -4.32
C LEU A 349 -24.89 5.50 -4.82
N PRO A 350 -25.93 6.09 -4.18
CA PRO A 350 -27.32 6.02 -4.67
C PRO A 350 -27.52 6.78 -5.99
N LEU A 351 -26.68 7.77 -6.30
CA LEU A 351 -26.72 8.47 -7.59
C LEU A 351 -26.25 7.54 -8.72
N ARG A 352 -25.14 6.82 -8.49
CA ARG A 352 -24.62 5.81 -9.43
C ARG A 352 -25.59 4.65 -9.64
N GLU A 353 -26.28 4.21 -8.60
CA GLU A 353 -27.31 3.17 -8.68
C GLU A 353 -28.50 3.63 -9.56
N ARG A 354 -28.96 4.87 -9.38
CA ARG A 354 -30.01 5.44 -10.23
C ARG A 354 -29.58 5.57 -11.70
N GLN A 355 -28.34 5.99 -11.93
CA GLN A 355 -27.76 6.07 -13.27
C GLN A 355 -27.66 4.68 -13.90
N LEU A 356 -27.18 3.65 -13.15
CA LEU A 356 -27.12 2.27 -13.60
C LEU A 356 -28.48 1.75 -14.05
N ASN A 357 -29.52 1.95 -13.23
CA ASN A 357 -30.89 1.56 -13.55
C ASN A 357 -31.47 2.29 -14.79
N ALA A 358 -31.06 3.54 -15.02
CA ALA A 358 -31.47 4.28 -16.21
C ALA A 358 -30.80 3.74 -17.48
N LEU A 359 -29.48 3.48 -17.43
CA LEU A 359 -28.70 2.91 -18.53
C LEU A 359 -29.15 1.48 -18.88
N GLN A 360 -29.51 0.68 -17.87
CA GLN A 360 -30.10 -0.64 -18.10
C GLN A 360 -31.36 -0.54 -18.94
N ARG A 361 -32.33 0.29 -18.52
CA ARG A 361 -33.60 0.50 -19.28
C ARG A 361 -33.34 1.07 -20.68
N GLN A 362 -32.35 1.96 -20.83
CA GLN A 362 -31.95 2.50 -22.12
C GLN A 362 -31.44 1.38 -23.04
N SER A 363 -30.52 0.52 -22.57
CA SER A 363 -29.97 -0.56 -23.39
C SER A 363 -31.03 -1.60 -23.76
N GLU A 364 -31.96 -1.93 -22.85
CA GLU A 364 -33.08 -2.85 -23.12
C GLU A 364 -34.05 -2.27 -24.20
N THR A 365 -34.33 -0.96 -24.14
CA THR A 365 -35.18 -0.30 -25.13
C THR A 365 -34.48 -0.17 -26.48
N ALA A 366 -33.21 0.21 -26.50
CA ALA A 366 -32.37 0.28 -27.70
C ALA A 366 -32.27 -1.09 -28.40
N LEU A 367 -32.15 -2.18 -27.63
CA LEU A 367 -32.18 -3.52 -28.20
C LEU A 367 -33.49 -3.84 -28.93
N LYS A 368 -34.64 -3.46 -28.35
CA LYS A 368 -35.94 -3.65 -28.99
C LYS A 368 -36.07 -2.84 -30.26
N THR A 369 -35.61 -1.58 -30.24
CA THR A 369 -35.61 -0.70 -31.40
C THR A 369 -34.73 -1.22 -32.52
N TRP A 370 -33.51 -1.68 -32.18
CA TRP A 370 -32.60 -2.26 -33.17
C TRP A 370 -33.18 -3.53 -33.82
N LYS A 371 -33.74 -4.48 -33.02
CA LYS A 371 -34.38 -5.69 -33.56
C LYS A 371 -35.56 -5.38 -34.46
N ALA A 372 -36.41 -4.42 -34.09
CA ALA A 372 -37.51 -3.98 -34.93
C ALA A 372 -37.02 -3.30 -36.25
N GLY A 373 -35.98 -2.48 -36.13
CA GLY A 373 -35.33 -1.83 -37.28
C GLY A 373 -34.71 -2.82 -38.27
N GLU A 374 -34.11 -3.90 -37.75
CA GLU A 374 -33.56 -4.98 -38.58
C GLU A 374 -34.65 -5.63 -39.44
N VAL A 375 -35.80 -6.00 -38.85
CA VAL A 375 -36.92 -6.58 -39.56
C VAL A 375 -37.43 -5.62 -40.63
N GLN A 376 -37.60 -4.33 -40.30
CA GLN A 376 -38.08 -3.31 -41.23
C GLN A 376 -37.12 -3.03 -42.40
N PHE A 377 -35.82 -3.05 -42.14
CA PHE A 377 -34.80 -2.88 -43.18
C PHE A 377 -34.85 -4.05 -44.20
N PHE A 378 -34.89 -5.29 -43.74
CA PHE A 378 -34.96 -6.44 -44.65
C PHE A 378 -36.31 -6.56 -45.36
N ALA A 379 -37.37 -5.95 -44.82
CA ALA A 379 -38.65 -5.77 -45.54
C ALA A 379 -38.68 -4.60 -46.53
N GLY A 380 -37.56 -3.86 -46.70
CA GLY A 380 -37.45 -2.70 -47.60
C GLY A 380 -38.18 -1.43 -47.08
N GLN A 381 -38.57 -1.40 -45.82
CA GLN A 381 -39.34 -0.30 -45.23
C GLN A 381 -38.48 0.80 -44.60
N ARG A 382 -37.18 0.55 -44.42
CA ARG A 382 -36.26 1.49 -43.78
C ARG A 382 -34.91 1.52 -44.51
N PRO A 383 -34.20 2.68 -44.53
CA PRO A 383 -32.87 2.79 -45.07
C PRO A 383 -31.85 2.12 -44.15
N LEU A 384 -30.69 1.71 -44.70
CA LEU A 384 -29.58 1.12 -43.98
C LEU A 384 -29.00 2.04 -42.87
N THR A 385 -28.99 3.35 -43.14
CA THR A 385 -28.50 4.35 -42.18
C THR A 385 -29.21 4.29 -40.83
N ASP A 386 -30.55 4.09 -40.87
CA ASP A 386 -31.35 3.95 -39.63
C ASP A 386 -30.97 2.67 -38.87
N LEU A 387 -30.79 1.56 -39.60
CA LEU A 387 -30.39 0.28 -38.98
C LEU A 387 -29.02 0.40 -38.32
N ILE A 388 -28.02 1.01 -38.98
CA ILE A 388 -26.68 1.27 -38.40
C ILE A 388 -26.80 2.18 -37.19
N SER A 389 -27.64 3.22 -37.21
CA SER A 389 -27.87 4.10 -36.07
C SER A 389 -28.45 3.33 -34.89
N PHE A 390 -29.50 2.53 -35.09
CA PHE A 390 -30.11 1.72 -34.00
C PHE A 390 -29.15 0.69 -33.40
N ALA A 391 -28.33 0.05 -34.25
CA ALA A 391 -27.28 -0.85 -33.76
C ALA A 391 -26.24 -0.09 -32.92
N THR A 392 -25.80 1.08 -33.39
CA THR A 392 -24.86 1.95 -32.65
C THR A 392 -25.44 2.37 -31.30
N ASP A 393 -26.70 2.83 -31.28
CA ASP A 393 -27.37 3.27 -30.03
C ASP A 393 -27.49 2.13 -29.04
N TYR A 394 -27.78 0.91 -29.52
CA TYR A 394 -27.84 -0.27 -28.65
C TYR A 394 -26.48 -0.63 -28.06
N TYR A 395 -25.44 -0.81 -28.89
CA TYR A 395 -24.15 -1.24 -28.40
C TYR A 395 -23.46 -0.17 -27.54
N THR A 396 -23.62 1.11 -27.87
CA THR A 396 -23.13 2.22 -27.04
C THR A 396 -23.84 2.25 -25.69
N SER A 397 -25.18 2.11 -25.65
CA SER A 397 -25.91 2.07 -24.39
C SER A 397 -25.59 0.82 -23.56
N LEU A 398 -25.35 -0.34 -24.20
CA LEU A 398 -24.93 -1.55 -23.54
C LEU A 398 -23.52 -1.42 -22.93
N ALA A 399 -22.57 -0.85 -23.68
CA ALA A 399 -21.21 -0.57 -23.18
C ALA A 399 -21.27 0.38 -21.97
N SER A 400 -22.04 1.48 -22.07
CA SER A 400 -22.22 2.44 -20.97
C SER A 400 -22.89 1.79 -19.74
N TYR A 401 -23.83 0.89 -19.91
CA TYR A 401 -24.43 0.13 -18.82
C TYR A 401 -23.41 -0.76 -18.11
N GLN A 402 -22.62 -1.52 -18.88
CA GLN A 402 -21.60 -2.42 -18.33
C GLN A 402 -20.49 -1.63 -17.61
N GLU A 403 -20.04 -0.52 -18.19
CA GLU A 403 -19.08 0.38 -17.56
C GLU A 403 -19.62 0.94 -16.24
N GLN A 404 -20.87 1.46 -16.25
CA GLN A 404 -21.49 2.00 -15.04
C GLN A 404 -21.71 0.93 -13.96
N GLN A 405 -21.95 -0.32 -14.34
CA GLN A 405 -22.04 -1.45 -13.41
C GLN A 405 -20.72 -1.65 -12.66
N MET A 406 -19.59 -1.68 -13.36
CA MET A 406 -18.26 -1.76 -12.73
C MET A 406 -17.98 -0.56 -11.83
N GLN A 407 -18.32 0.66 -12.28
CA GLN A 407 -18.16 1.89 -11.51
C GLN A 407 -19.02 1.91 -10.23
N TYR A 408 -20.21 1.32 -10.28
CA TYR A 408 -21.07 1.17 -9.11
C TYR A 408 -20.50 0.19 -8.10
N LEU A 409 -19.99 -0.96 -8.55
CA LEU A 409 -19.33 -1.92 -7.68
C LEU A 409 -18.05 -1.34 -7.08
N ALA A 410 -17.23 -0.66 -7.88
CA ALA A 410 -16.03 0.01 -7.39
C ALA A 410 -16.34 1.11 -6.36
N ALA A 411 -17.46 1.84 -6.51
CA ALA A 411 -17.87 2.85 -5.53
C ALA A 411 -18.19 2.24 -4.15
N GLN A 412 -18.72 1.02 -4.11
CA GLN A 412 -18.94 0.29 -2.85
C GLN A 412 -17.60 -0.04 -2.16
N TRP A 413 -16.62 -0.54 -2.93
CA TRP A 413 -15.27 -0.84 -2.42
C TRP A 413 -14.51 0.42 -2.00
N ASN A 414 -14.69 1.55 -2.71
CA ASN A 414 -14.11 2.84 -2.34
C ASN A 414 -14.62 3.34 -0.97
N ILE A 415 -15.89 3.06 -0.61
CA ILE A 415 -16.39 3.36 0.75
C ILE A 415 -15.62 2.55 1.79
N VAL A 416 -15.37 1.26 1.54
CA VAL A 416 -14.61 0.40 2.47
C VAL A 416 -13.14 0.85 2.56
N ALA A 417 -12.54 1.23 1.44
CA ALA A 417 -11.18 1.79 1.39
C ALA A 417 -11.09 3.10 2.18
N ALA A 418 -12.05 4.02 2.03
CA ALA A 418 -12.11 5.26 2.79
C ALA A 418 -12.25 5.01 4.31
N LEU A 419 -12.84 3.90 4.72
CA LEU A 419 -12.86 3.45 6.10
C LEU A 419 -11.52 2.82 6.56
N GLY A 420 -10.60 2.54 5.63
CA GLY A 420 -9.33 1.85 5.89
C GLY A 420 -9.52 0.39 6.30
N LYS A 421 -10.53 -0.28 5.75
CA LYS A 421 -10.93 -1.64 6.17
C LYS A 421 -10.94 -2.67 5.05
N THR A 422 -10.31 -2.40 3.92
CA THR A 422 -10.28 -3.31 2.77
C THR A 422 -9.68 -4.65 3.14
N SER A 423 -8.52 -4.67 3.79
CA SER A 423 -7.86 -5.89 4.24
C SER A 423 -8.70 -6.70 5.23
N GLN A 424 -9.37 -6.03 6.18
CA GLN A 424 -10.24 -6.68 7.17
C GLN A 424 -11.50 -7.27 6.52
N LEU A 425 -12.08 -6.56 5.55
CA LEU A 425 -13.25 -7.04 4.82
C LEU A 425 -12.92 -8.29 4.02
N VAL A 426 -11.79 -8.32 3.32
CA VAL A 426 -11.33 -9.48 2.57
C VAL A 426 -11.16 -10.71 3.46
N GLN A 427 -10.62 -10.53 4.67
CA GLN A 427 -10.55 -11.63 5.66
C GLN A 427 -11.93 -12.14 6.08
N LYS A 428 -12.91 -11.23 6.25
CA LYS A 428 -14.30 -11.61 6.59
C LYS A 428 -15.00 -12.34 5.44
N VAL A 429 -14.84 -11.87 4.21
CA VAL A 429 -15.42 -12.53 3.02
C VAL A 429 -14.93 -13.97 2.89
N ASN A 430 -13.67 -14.24 3.21
CA ASN A 430 -13.11 -15.59 3.20
C ASN A 430 -13.68 -16.53 4.27
N ALA A 431 -14.16 -15.98 5.36
CA ALA A 431 -14.78 -16.75 6.43
C ALA A 431 -16.26 -17.08 6.13
N LEU A 432 -16.85 -16.52 5.06
CA LEU A 432 -18.22 -16.82 4.64
C LEU A 432 -18.27 -18.17 3.91
N PRO A 433 -19.35 -18.95 4.06
CA PRO A 433 -19.54 -20.20 3.32
C PRO A 433 -19.58 -19.95 1.80
N ALA A 434 -19.04 -20.89 1.03
CA ALA A 434 -18.89 -20.79 -0.43
C ALA A 434 -20.18 -20.36 -1.17
N ASN A 435 -21.34 -20.84 -0.71
CA ASN A 435 -22.63 -20.46 -1.30
C ASN A 435 -22.98 -18.97 -1.16
N THR A 436 -22.41 -18.27 -0.19
CA THR A 436 -22.60 -16.82 -0.02
C THR A 436 -21.68 -16.04 -0.94
N ILE A 437 -20.50 -16.60 -1.25
CA ILE A 437 -19.52 -15.98 -2.16
C ILE A 437 -20.00 -16.08 -3.62
N GLU A 438 -20.64 -17.21 -4.02
CA GLU A 438 -21.23 -17.36 -5.35
C GLU A 438 -22.44 -16.43 -5.59
N ALA A 439 -23.21 -16.09 -4.55
CA ALA A 439 -24.31 -15.12 -4.64
C ALA A 439 -23.83 -13.66 -4.77
N VAL A 440 -22.54 -13.39 -4.51
CA VAL A 440 -21.92 -12.08 -4.58
C VAL A 440 -21.29 -11.81 -5.96
N HIS A 441 -21.06 -12.87 -6.74
CA HIS A 441 -20.55 -12.84 -8.13
C HIS A 441 -21.68 -12.99 -9.13
#